data_2ddb1b17753026b89ba4d1958ff4d684
#
_entry.id   2ddb1b17753026b89ba4d1958ff4d684
#
_cell.length_a   1.000
_cell.length_b   1.000
_cell.length_c   1.000
_cell.angle_alpha   90.00
_cell.angle_beta   90.00
_cell.angle_gamma   90.00
#
_symmetry.space_group_name_H-M   'P 1'
#
loop_
_entity.id
_entity.type
_entity.pdbx_description
1 polymer ?
#
loop_
_entity_poly.entity_id
_entity_poly.type
_entity_poly.pdbx_seq_one_letter_code
_entity_poly.pdbx_strand_id
1 'polypeptide(L)'
;SLYIPSQIMAIIGVGTISLTLFMESSIWWLVLGAVLFGGAFGIAQNEALLSMFDRLPRERVSEASAIWNIFYDSGTGLGSTLLGAMVAGYGYDGAFGAGVAILIAGLLLTTADFILGRTRISETNDIRTRLRRMRKV
;
A
#
# COMPACT_ATOMS: atom_id res chain seq x y z
N SER A 1 -8.40 -10.45 -0.51
CA SER A 1 -7.35 -9.45 -0.29
C SER A 1 -7.96 -8.10 0.06
N LEU A 2 -7.51 -7.50 1.13
CA LEU A 2 -7.94 -6.18 1.61
C LEU A 2 -7.07 -5.04 1.04
N TYR A 3 -6.17 -5.36 0.11
CA TYR A 3 -5.19 -4.41 -0.40
C TYR A 3 -5.84 -3.24 -1.17
N ILE A 4 -6.74 -3.53 -2.12
CA ILE A 4 -7.44 -2.48 -2.87
C ILE A 4 -8.35 -1.63 -1.96
N PRO A 5 -9.19 -2.20 -1.09
CA PRO A 5 -9.97 -1.42 -0.13
C PRO A 5 -9.12 -0.54 0.78
N SER A 6 -7.96 -1.02 1.26
CA SER A 6 -7.06 -0.22 2.09
C SER A 6 -6.46 0.97 1.33
N GLN A 7 -6.11 0.80 0.05
CA GLN A 7 -5.63 1.91 -0.77
C GLN A 7 -6.70 2.97 -1.02
N ILE A 8 -7.94 2.55 -1.26
CA ILE A 8 -9.08 3.49 -1.39
C ILE A 8 -9.27 4.26 -0.08
N MET A 9 -9.21 3.57 1.06
CA MET A 9 -9.30 4.19 2.37
C MET A 9 -8.15 5.19 2.63
N ALA A 10 -6.93 4.87 2.17
CA ALA A 10 -5.78 5.78 2.24
C ALA A 10 -6.01 7.04 1.41
N ILE A 11 -6.52 6.91 0.19
CA ILE A 11 -6.85 8.03 -0.69
C ILE A 11 -7.90 8.94 -0.04
N ILE A 12 -8.95 8.36 0.53
CA ILE A 12 -9.99 9.11 1.26
C ILE A 12 -9.37 9.83 2.47
N GLY A 13 -8.52 9.16 3.25
CA GLY A 13 -7.85 9.75 4.41
C GLY A 13 -6.97 10.94 4.06
N VAL A 14 -6.05 10.77 3.11
CA VAL A 14 -5.15 11.85 2.66
C VAL A 14 -5.93 12.96 1.94
N GLY A 15 -6.94 12.60 1.14
CA GLY A 15 -7.83 13.57 0.50
C GLY A 15 -8.59 14.43 1.52
N THR A 16 -9.08 13.83 2.59
CA THR A 16 -9.73 14.55 3.70
C THR A 16 -8.75 15.53 4.36
N ILE A 17 -7.50 15.12 4.61
CA ILE A 17 -6.47 16.01 5.16
C ILE A 17 -6.21 17.19 4.21
N SER A 18 -5.99 16.90 2.92
CA SER A 18 -5.72 17.93 1.91
C SER A 18 -6.86 18.96 1.82
N LEU A 19 -8.11 18.48 1.72
CA LEU A 19 -9.29 19.36 1.66
C LEU A 19 -9.48 20.17 2.95
N THR A 20 -9.23 19.56 4.10
CA THR A 20 -9.36 20.27 5.39
C THR A 20 -8.37 21.42 5.50
N LEU A 21 -7.14 21.22 5.04
CA LEU A 21 -6.11 22.26 5.01
C LEU A 21 -6.44 23.35 4.00
N PHE A 22 -6.88 22.98 2.82
CA PHE A 22 -7.26 23.92 1.77
C PHE A 22 -8.47 24.78 2.15
N MET A 23 -9.46 24.20 2.83
CA MET A 23 -10.71 24.88 3.24
C MET A 23 -10.62 25.50 4.63
N GLU A 24 -9.48 25.37 5.32
CA GLU A 24 -9.29 25.81 6.71
C GLU A 24 -10.40 25.32 7.65
N SER A 25 -10.82 24.06 7.45
CA SER A 25 -11.93 23.45 8.15
C SER A 25 -11.52 22.97 9.56
N SER A 26 -12.48 22.40 10.31
CA SER A 26 -12.27 21.95 11.68
C SER A 26 -11.16 20.89 11.80
N ILE A 27 -10.35 20.97 12.86
CA ILE A 27 -9.28 20.02 13.20
C ILE A 27 -9.76 18.57 13.30
N TRP A 28 -11.03 18.35 13.60
CA TRP A 28 -11.60 16.99 13.68
C TRP A 28 -11.59 16.26 12.35
N TRP A 29 -11.66 16.97 11.24
CA TRP A 29 -11.50 16.39 9.90
C TRP A 29 -10.06 15.94 9.63
N LEU A 30 -9.06 16.69 10.16
CA LEU A 30 -7.66 16.25 10.11
C LEU A 30 -7.47 14.97 10.91
N VAL A 31 -8.03 14.90 12.11
CA VAL A 31 -7.95 13.68 12.95
C VAL A 31 -8.59 12.50 12.24
N LEU A 32 -9.79 12.68 11.66
CA LEU A 32 -10.46 11.62 10.90
C LEU A 32 -9.61 11.15 9.72
N GLY A 33 -9.08 12.07 8.93
CA GLY A 33 -8.21 11.75 7.79
C GLY A 33 -6.95 10.99 8.22
N ALA A 34 -6.32 11.42 9.33
CA ALA A 34 -5.14 10.74 9.87
C ALA A 34 -5.45 9.31 10.36
N VAL A 35 -6.58 9.10 11.03
CA VAL A 35 -7.02 7.75 11.47
C VAL A 35 -7.30 6.85 10.28
N LEU A 36 -8.00 7.36 9.27
CA LEU A 36 -8.28 6.60 8.04
C LEU A 36 -6.99 6.22 7.32
N PHE A 37 -6.07 7.17 7.15
CA PHE A 37 -4.79 6.90 6.50
C PHE A 37 -3.93 5.92 7.30
N GLY A 38 -3.80 6.11 8.62
CA GLY A 38 -3.01 5.21 9.47
C GLY A 38 -3.52 3.79 9.47
N GLY A 39 -4.85 3.60 9.57
CA GLY A 39 -5.48 2.29 9.46
C GLY A 39 -5.27 1.63 8.09
N ALA A 40 -5.47 2.41 7.03
CA ALA A 40 -5.26 1.97 5.66
C ALA A 40 -3.80 1.55 5.41
N PHE A 41 -2.85 2.33 5.90
CA PHE A 41 -1.43 2.07 5.77
C PHE A 41 -1.03 0.76 6.45
N GLY A 42 -1.50 0.52 7.68
CA GLY A 42 -1.23 -0.74 8.38
C GLY A 42 -1.77 -1.97 7.65
N ILE A 43 -2.98 -1.89 7.12
CA ILE A 43 -3.58 -2.97 6.33
C ILE A 43 -2.79 -3.19 5.03
N ALA A 44 -2.48 -2.11 4.30
CA ALA A 44 -1.77 -2.20 3.02
C ALA A 44 -0.39 -2.83 3.15
N GLN A 45 0.38 -2.47 4.19
CA GLN A 45 1.69 -3.05 4.45
C GLN A 45 1.62 -4.56 4.66
N ASN A 46 0.70 -5.00 5.52
CA ASN A 46 0.54 -6.42 5.83
C ASN A 46 0.11 -7.22 4.60
N GLU A 47 -0.87 -6.72 3.84
CA GLU A 47 -1.36 -7.37 2.62
C GLU A 47 -0.29 -7.42 1.52
N ALA A 48 0.53 -6.36 1.37
CA ALA A 48 1.62 -6.35 0.40
C ALA A 48 2.65 -7.43 0.69
N LEU A 49 3.07 -7.55 1.94
CA LEU A 49 4.02 -8.57 2.38
C LEU A 49 3.48 -9.98 2.19
N LEU A 50 2.22 -10.22 2.59
CA LEU A 50 1.57 -11.51 2.40
C LEU A 50 1.45 -11.88 0.92
N SER A 51 1.09 -10.92 0.06
CA SER A 51 1.02 -11.14 -1.39
C SER A 51 2.36 -11.52 -2.00
N MET A 52 3.47 -10.99 -1.48
CA MET A 52 4.81 -11.40 -1.91
C MET A 52 5.13 -12.83 -1.48
N PHE A 53 4.78 -13.21 -0.24
CA PHE A 53 4.99 -14.56 0.25
C PHE A 53 4.17 -15.61 -0.50
N ASP A 54 2.95 -15.28 -0.90
CA ASP A 54 2.10 -16.18 -1.68
C ASP A 54 2.64 -16.47 -3.10
N ARG A 55 3.43 -15.54 -3.64
CA ARG A 55 4.02 -15.66 -4.99
C ARG A 55 5.35 -16.39 -5.04
N LEU A 56 5.98 -16.63 -3.89
CA LEU A 56 7.30 -17.22 -3.80
C LEU A 56 7.27 -18.59 -3.12
N PRO A 57 8.20 -19.51 -3.50
CA PRO A 57 8.44 -20.72 -2.74
C PRO A 57 8.86 -20.39 -1.30
N ARG A 58 8.56 -21.28 -0.36
CA ARG A 58 8.87 -21.07 1.07
C ARG A 58 10.35 -20.85 1.36
N GLU A 59 11.20 -21.48 0.58
CA GLU A 59 12.66 -21.37 0.68
C GLU A 59 13.15 -19.95 0.35
N ARG A 60 12.35 -19.14 -0.35
CA ARG A 60 12.69 -17.78 -0.79
C ARG A 60 11.97 -16.67 -0.01
N VAL A 61 11.30 -16.99 1.11
CA VAL A 61 10.58 -16.01 1.95
C VAL A 61 11.55 -14.96 2.52
N SER A 62 12.77 -15.35 2.85
CA SER A 62 13.81 -14.43 3.33
C SER A 62 14.21 -13.40 2.25
N GLU A 63 14.30 -13.80 0.98
CA GLU A 63 14.55 -12.89 -0.14
C GLU A 63 13.36 -11.92 -0.35
N ALA A 64 12.13 -12.42 -0.22
CA ALA A 64 10.94 -11.59 -0.30
C ALA A 64 10.92 -10.51 0.78
N SER A 65 11.27 -10.86 2.01
CA SER A 65 11.36 -9.91 3.11
C SER A 65 12.44 -8.84 2.88
N ALA A 66 13.59 -9.24 2.34
CA ALA A 66 14.66 -8.29 2.02
C ALA A 66 14.24 -7.30 0.92
N ILE A 67 13.62 -7.80 -0.15
CA ILE A 67 13.10 -6.98 -1.25
C ILE A 67 12.02 -6.03 -0.73
N TRP A 68 11.09 -6.53 0.10
CA TRP A 68 10.04 -5.70 0.70
C TRP A 68 10.62 -4.55 1.51
N ASN A 69 11.62 -4.82 2.37
CA ASN A 69 12.29 -3.78 3.16
C ASN A 69 12.96 -2.73 2.27
N ILE A 70 13.67 -3.15 1.20
CA ILE A 70 14.31 -2.22 0.26
C ILE A 70 13.28 -1.28 -0.37
N PHE A 71 12.17 -1.82 -0.86
CA PHE A 71 11.11 -0.98 -1.46
C PHE A 71 10.41 -0.11 -0.43
N TYR A 72 10.18 -0.61 0.78
CA TYR A 72 9.58 0.14 1.87
C TYR A 72 10.46 1.34 2.28
N ASP A 73 11.74 1.11 2.54
CA ASP A 73 12.68 2.14 2.96
C ASP A 73 12.92 3.16 1.84
N SER A 74 13.08 2.68 0.59
CA SER A 74 13.23 3.55 -0.57
C SER A 74 11.99 4.41 -0.80
N GLY A 75 10.79 3.82 -0.70
CA GLY A 75 9.53 4.53 -0.82
C GLY A 75 9.35 5.60 0.27
N THR A 76 9.70 5.26 1.50
CA THR A 76 9.63 6.19 2.63
C THR A 76 10.63 7.34 2.47
N GLY A 77 11.88 7.03 2.10
CA GLY A 77 12.91 8.04 1.88
C GLY A 77 12.61 8.98 0.71
N LEU A 78 12.27 8.43 -0.45
CA LEU A 78 11.90 9.22 -1.62
C LEU A 78 10.60 10.01 -1.39
N GLY A 79 9.59 9.38 -0.80
CA GLY A 79 8.30 10.02 -0.53
C GLY A 79 8.43 11.20 0.41
N SER A 80 9.14 11.04 1.53
CA SER A 80 9.35 12.12 2.49
C SER A 80 10.15 13.28 1.89
N THR A 81 11.17 12.98 1.07
CA THR A 81 11.98 14.01 0.39
C THR A 81 11.15 14.79 -0.63
N LEU A 82 10.39 14.10 -1.49
CA LEU A 82 9.56 14.72 -2.51
C LEU A 82 8.43 15.55 -1.89
N LEU A 83 7.70 14.98 -0.93
CA LEU A 83 6.60 15.69 -0.27
C LEU A 83 7.12 16.85 0.58
N GLY A 84 8.27 16.71 1.25
CA GLY A 84 8.92 17.80 1.97
C GLY A 84 9.32 18.96 1.06
N ALA A 85 9.87 18.67 -0.11
CA ALA A 85 10.18 19.70 -1.11
C ALA A 85 8.90 20.39 -1.62
N MET A 86 7.80 19.65 -1.78
CA MET A 86 6.52 20.23 -2.19
C MET A 86 5.90 21.12 -1.11
N VAL A 87 6.05 20.78 0.17
CA VAL A 87 5.62 21.68 1.28
C VAL A 87 6.28 23.05 1.16
N ALA A 88 7.58 23.07 0.85
CA ALA A 88 8.32 24.34 0.72
C ALA A 88 7.82 25.23 -0.44
N GLY A 89 7.32 24.63 -1.52
CA GLY A 89 6.84 25.37 -2.70
C GLY A 89 5.33 25.61 -2.76
N TYR A 90 4.54 24.68 -2.24
CA TYR A 90 3.09 24.63 -2.43
C TYR A 90 2.29 24.53 -1.12
N GLY A 91 2.96 24.55 0.02
CA GLY A 91 2.32 24.37 1.32
C GLY A 91 1.93 22.92 1.63
N TYR A 92 1.35 22.72 2.81
CA TYR A 92 0.91 21.39 3.26
C TYR A 92 -0.28 20.85 2.45
N ASP A 93 -1.23 21.71 2.12
CA ASP A 93 -2.39 21.36 1.28
C ASP A 93 -1.97 20.84 -0.09
N GLY A 94 -1.03 21.51 -0.75
CA GLY A 94 -0.46 21.07 -2.02
C GLY A 94 0.34 19.78 -1.92
N ALA A 95 1.14 19.61 -0.85
CA ALA A 95 1.90 18.39 -0.61
C ALA A 95 0.97 17.18 -0.36
N PHE A 96 -0.07 17.33 0.45
CA PHE A 96 -1.07 16.26 0.66
C PHE A 96 -1.89 15.98 -0.60
N GLY A 97 -2.20 17.01 -1.40
CA GLY A 97 -2.83 16.85 -2.71
C GLY A 97 -1.98 16.01 -3.67
N ALA A 98 -0.67 16.25 -3.71
CA ALA A 98 0.26 15.42 -4.47
C ALA A 98 0.34 13.98 -3.92
N GLY A 99 0.27 13.81 -2.61
CA GLY A 99 0.17 12.50 -1.96
C GLY A 99 -1.05 11.72 -2.46
N VAL A 100 -2.21 12.37 -2.61
CA VAL A 100 -3.41 11.76 -3.20
C VAL A 100 -3.14 11.29 -4.62
N ALA A 101 -2.50 12.09 -5.46
CA ALA A 101 -2.18 11.73 -6.84
C ALA A 101 -1.24 10.50 -6.90
N ILE A 102 -0.24 10.45 -6.04
CA ILE A 102 0.68 9.30 -5.91
C ILE A 102 -0.07 8.04 -5.48
N LEU A 103 -0.99 8.16 -4.51
CA LEU A 103 -1.81 7.03 -4.05
C LEU A 103 -2.75 6.51 -5.14
N ILE A 104 -3.34 7.40 -5.94
CA ILE A 104 -4.16 7.01 -7.09
C ILE A 104 -3.32 6.26 -8.12
N ALA A 105 -2.12 6.74 -8.45
CA ALA A 105 -1.20 6.03 -9.34
C ALA A 105 -0.84 4.64 -8.78
N GLY A 106 -0.56 4.55 -7.48
CA GLY A 106 -0.32 3.28 -6.78
C GLY A 106 -1.52 2.33 -6.87
N LEU A 107 -2.74 2.84 -6.70
CA LEU A 107 -3.97 2.04 -6.82
C LEU A 107 -4.15 1.50 -8.24
N LEU A 108 -3.87 2.30 -9.27
CA LEU A 108 -3.94 1.86 -10.67
C LEU A 108 -2.93 0.74 -10.95
N LEU A 109 -1.68 0.90 -10.49
CA LEU A 109 -0.65 -0.14 -10.61
C LEU A 109 -1.03 -1.42 -9.87
N THR A 110 -1.54 -1.31 -8.65
CA THR A 110 -2.01 -2.45 -7.86
C THR A 110 -3.16 -3.17 -8.53
N THR A 111 -4.11 -2.43 -9.08
CA THR A 111 -5.25 -3.01 -9.78
C THR A 111 -4.80 -3.73 -11.05
N ALA A 112 -3.87 -3.14 -11.80
CA ALA A 112 -3.27 -3.77 -12.96
C ALA A 112 -2.53 -5.07 -12.57
N ASP A 113 -1.72 -5.04 -11.51
CA ASP A 113 -1.04 -6.24 -11.00
C ASP A 113 -2.03 -7.31 -10.52
N PHE A 114 -3.11 -6.91 -9.85
CA PHE A 114 -4.16 -7.84 -9.42
C PHE A 114 -4.85 -8.53 -10.59
N ILE A 115 -5.10 -7.82 -11.69
CA ILE A 115 -5.73 -8.38 -12.90
C ILE A 115 -4.73 -9.30 -13.63
N LEU A 116 -3.50 -8.84 -13.83
CA LEU A 116 -2.48 -9.56 -14.59
C LEU A 116 -1.80 -10.67 -13.79
N GLY A 117 -1.72 -10.51 -12.46
CA GLY A 117 -1.01 -11.41 -11.56
C GLY A 117 -1.82 -12.58 -11.00
N ARG A 118 -3.11 -12.67 -11.31
CA ARG A 118 -4.02 -13.73 -10.80
C ARG A 118 -3.53 -15.16 -11.06
N THR A 119 -2.71 -15.36 -12.08
CA THR A 119 -2.19 -16.67 -12.49
C THR A 119 -0.80 -16.99 -11.91
N ARG A 120 -0.20 -16.10 -11.13
CA ARG A 120 1.20 -16.19 -10.67
C ARG A 120 1.37 -16.68 -9.22
N ILE A 121 0.41 -17.44 -8.71
CA ILE A 121 0.56 -18.09 -7.39
C ILE A 121 1.51 -19.27 -7.55
N SER A 122 2.53 -19.36 -6.69
CA SER A 122 3.47 -20.49 -6.70
C SER A 122 2.72 -21.80 -6.45
N GLU A 123 2.99 -22.83 -7.26
CA GLU A 123 2.42 -24.19 -7.09
C GLU A 123 2.66 -24.76 -5.69
N THR A 124 3.75 -24.35 -5.03
CA THR A 124 4.10 -24.77 -3.67
C THR A 124 3.13 -24.22 -2.61
N ASN A 125 2.52 -23.08 -2.88
CA ASN A 125 1.57 -22.42 -1.97
C ASN A 125 0.11 -22.69 -2.33
N ASP A 126 -0.16 -23.33 -3.48
CA ASP A 126 -1.51 -23.71 -3.86
C ASP A 126 -2.07 -24.79 -2.90
N ILE A 127 -3.21 -24.49 -2.28
CA ILE A 127 -3.92 -25.37 -1.34
C ILE A 127 -4.24 -26.72 -1.99
N ARG A 128 -4.57 -26.74 -3.29
CA ARG A 128 -4.89 -27.97 -4.04
C ARG A 128 -3.68 -28.88 -4.16
N THR A 129 -2.51 -28.30 -4.43
CA THR A 129 -1.24 -29.06 -4.50
C THR A 129 -0.84 -29.58 -3.14
N ARG A 130 -1.05 -28.83 -2.06
CA ARG A 130 -0.83 -29.28 -0.67
C ARG A 130 -1.74 -30.45 -0.30
N LEU A 131 -3.04 -30.35 -0.57
CA LEU A 131 -4.00 -31.42 -0.30
C LEU A 131 -3.68 -32.70 -1.09
N ARG A 132 -3.24 -32.58 -2.35
CA ARG A 132 -2.78 -33.73 -3.13
C ARG A 132 -1.56 -34.42 -2.56
N ARG A 133 -0.60 -33.68 -2.00
CA ARG A 133 0.59 -34.25 -1.35
C ARG A 133 0.23 -34.99 -0.07
N MET A 134 -0.65 -34.43 0.76
CA MET A 134 -1.10 -35.11 1.99
C MET A 134 -1.92 -36.37 1.74
N ARG A 135 -2.59 -36.49 0.60
CA ARG A 135 -3.38 -37.67 0.22
C ARG A 135 -2.52 -38.83 -0.34
N LYS A 136 -1.24 -38.59 -0.62
CA LYS A 136 -0.31 -39.61 -1.13
C LYS A 136 0.60 -40.20 -0.06
N VAL A 137 0.48 -39.77 1.18
CA VAL A 137 1.09 -40.36 2.39
C VAL A 137 0.04 -41.17 3.12
#